data_c30a3904ed60b996adb80dd8042b0651
#
_entry.id   c30a3904ed60b996adb80dd8042b0651
#
_cell.length_a   1.000
_cell.length_b   1.000
_cell.length_c   1.000
_cell.angle_alpha   90.00
_cell.angle_beta   90.00
_cell.angle_gamma   90.00
#
_symmetry.space_group_name_H-M   'P 1'
#
loop_
_entity.id
_entity.type
_entity.pdbx_description
1 polymer ?
#
loop_
_entity_poly.entity_id
_entity_poly.type
_entity_poly.pdbx_seq_one_letter_code
_entity_poly.pdbx_strand_id
1 'polypeptide(L)'
;MQFGAEPLFENISAQFGNGHRYGLIGANGCGKSTLMKILSGDLMPTSGNVSVTPGQKVGTLSQDQFAFEEFSVVDTVIMGDAELWKVKRERDRIYNLPEMSEADGMKVAELETEFAELDGYTAESRAGEILLQAGIDEALHFGPMSQVAPGWKLRVLLAQALFSNPDILLLDEPTNNLDIHSISWLAGVLNARKCTMIVISHDRHFLNAVCTHMADIDYGELRIFPGNYEQFMAASALIRQQLLGENAKKSAEIDELQGFVNRFSANASKAKQASSRAKKLDKIKLDEVKSSSRLTPSLSFKQEKRLHRQALVLENLAQGFDVPLFTEGNLILEAGARLAVIGENGVGKTTLLRSLMGQVAAKSGELKWAENATIGYCPQDSTKDFDSDLSLFDWMAQWRKPKHDDLMVRGLLGRLLFTADDANKKVRVCSGGEKNRLLFGKLMLSDANVLVLDEPTNHLDMEAIEALNQALTKYEGTLIFVSHDREFVSSLATRVIEIKDRKLIDFQGTFDEYLAAQTLPDKAA
;
A
#
# COMPACT_ATOMS: atom_id res chain seq x y z
N MET A 1 -9.96 -1.82 -21.70
CA MET A 1 -9.50 -3.12 -21.15
C MET A 1 -10.64 -3.80 -20.43
N GLN A 2 -10.88 -5.11 -20.68
CA GLN A 2 -12.04 -5.83 -20.17
C GLN A 2 -11.66 -7.29 -19.89
N PHE A 3 -12.02 -7.80 -18.72
CA PHE A 3 -11.85 -9.21 -18.35
C PHE A 3 -13.19 -9.95 -18.20
N GLY A 4 -14.29 -9.23 -18.04
CA GLY A 4 -15.63 -9.76 -17.81
C GLY A 4 -16.68 -9.02 -18.62
N ALA A 5 -17.93 -8.94 -18.12
CA ALA A 5 -19.01 -8.25 -18.79
C ALA A 5 -18.85 -6.72 -18.79
N GLU A 6 -18.21 -6.16 -17.76
CA GLU A 6 -17.99 -4.73 -17.63
C GLU A 6 -16.53 -4.37 -17.92
N PRO A 7 -16.27 -3.24 -18.60
CA PRO A 7 -14.90 -2.77 -18.83
C PRO A 7 -14.29 -2.28 -17.51
N LEU A 8 -13.02 -2.64 -17.29
CA LEU A 8 -12.23 -2.15 -16.16
C LEU A 8 -11.92 -0.67 -16.32
N PHE A 9 -11.55 -0.28 -17.53
CA PHE A 9 -11.42 1.11 -17.97
C PHE A 9 -11.56 1.18 -19.50
N GLU A 10 -12.00 2.32 -20.00
CA GLU A 10 -12.21 2.57 -21.42
C GLU A 10 -11.86 4.02 -21.79
N ASN A 11 -11.58 4.24 -23.09
CA ASN A 11 -11.29 5.56 -23.65
C ASN A 11 -10.16 6.32 -22.93
N ILE A 12 -9.18 5.59 -22.35
CA ILE A 12 -7.99 6.21 -21.80
C ILE A 12 -7.12 6.73 -22.93
N SER A 13 -6.85 8.05 -22.90
CA SER A 13 -5.86 8.70 -23.74
C SER A 13 -4.97 9.56 -22.86
N ALA A 14 -3.73 9.13 -22.66
CA ALA A 14 -2.80 9.81 -21.77
C ALA A 14 -1.41 9.82 -22.37
N GLN A 15 -0.66 10.89 -22.10
CA GLN A 15 0.74 11.03 -22.48
C GLN A 15 1.57 11.26 -21.24
N PHE A 16 2.56 10.42 -21.03
CA PHE A 16 3.54 10.56 -19.96
C PHE A 16 4.78 11.28 -20.50
N GLY A 17 5.06 12.48 -20.01
CA GLY A 17 6.19 13.30 -20.44
C GLY A 17 7.53 12.79 -19.88
N ASN A 18 8.60 13.00 -20.64
CA ASN A 18 9.94 12.58 -20.26
C ASN A 18 10.43 13.25 -18.98
N GLY A 19 11.03 12.48 -18.09
CA GLY A 19 11.63 12.95 -16.85
C GLY A 19 10.63 13.35 -15.76
N HIS A 20 9.33 13.15 -15.98
CA HIS A 20 8.31 13.36 -14.95
C HIS A 20 8.06 12.10 -14.13
N ARG A 21 7.68 12.29 -12.87
CA ARG A 21 7.37 11.21 -11.94
C ARG A 21 5.87 11.25 -11.63
N TYR A 22 5.17 10.21 -12.06
CA TYR A 22 3.71 10.10 -11.95
C TYR A 22 3.33 9.16 -10.82
N GLY A 23 2.52 9.62 -9.86
CA GLY A 23 1.85 8.77 -8.88
C GLY A 23 0.52 8.28 -9.46
N LEU A 24 0.39 6.99 -9.75
CA LEU A 24 -0.84 6.39 -10.26
C LEU A 24 -1.73 5.98 -9.09
N ILE A 25 -2.85 6.67 -8.93
CA ILE A 25 -3.81 6.49 -7.84
C ILE A 25 -5.19 6.10 -8.35
N GLY A 26 -6.03 5.60 -7.46
CA GLY A 26 -7.39 5.14 -7.77
C GLY A 26 -7.84 4.08 -6.77
N ALA A 27 -9.15 3.80 -6.71
CA ALA A 27 -9.72 2.77 -5.84
C ALA A 27 -9.10 1.39 -6.05
N ASN A 28 -9.18 0.51 -5.05
CA ASN A 28 -8.78 -0.89 -5.24
C ASN A 28 -9.68 -1.55 -6.29
N GLY A 29 -9.06 -2.29 -7.21
CA GLY A 29 -9.76 -2.95 -8.32
C GLY A 29 -10.06 -2.05 -9.54
N CYS A 30 -9.71 -0.75 -9.54
CA CYS A 30 -9.93 0.13 -10.70
C CYS A 30 -8.99 -0.15 -11.89
N GLY A 31 -8.02 -1.06 -11.74
CA GLY A 31 -7.14 -1.48 -12.83
C GLY A 31 -5.73 -0.88 -12.83
N LYS A 32 -5.25 -0.29 -11.72
CA LYS A 32 -3.89 0.28 -11.62
C LYS A 32 -2.80 -0.70 -12.08
N SER A 33 -2.71 -1.87 -11.45
CA SER A 33 -1.72 -2.90 -11.80
C SER A 33 -1.94 -3.47 -13.19
N THR A 34 -3.19 -3.52 -13.68
CA THR A 34 -3.49 -3.91 -15.06
C THR A 34 -2.94 -2.90 -16.05
N LEU A 35 -3.12 -1.60 -15.78
CA LEU A 35 -2.54 -0.54 -16.60
C LEU A 35 -1.02 -0.62 -16.61
N MET A 36 -0.38 -0.87 -15.45
CA MET A 36 1.07 -1.06 -15.37
C MET A 36 1.54 -2.21 -16.26
N LYS A 37 0.86 -3.38 -16.24
CA LYS A 37 1.16 -4.53 -17.11
C LYS A 37 0.96 -4.23 -18.60
N ILE A 38 0.03 -3.35 -18.95
CA ILE A 38 -0.15 -2.89 -20.34
C ILE A 38 1.00 -1.96 -20.74
N LEU A 39 1.43 -1.06 -19.85
CA LEU A 39 2.55 -0.14 -20.10
C LEU A 39 3.90 -0.86 -20.17
N SER A 40 4.10 -1.94 -19.40
CA SER A 40 5.29 -2.79 -19.48
C SER A 40 5.34 -3.68 -20.73
N GLY A 41 4.18 -3.90 -21.37
CA GLY A 41 4.06 -4.83 -22.50
C GLY A 41 3.74 -6.28 -22.08
N ASP A 42 3.60 -6.56 -20.78
CA ASP A 42 3.27 -7.91 -20.26
C ASP A 42 1.82 -8.30 -20.56
N LEU A 43 0.96 -7.31 -20.84
CA LEU A 43 -0.45 -7.54 -21.14
C LEU A 43 -0.89 -6.68 -22.33
N MET A 44 -1.49 -7.34 -23.32
CA MET A 44 -2.08 -6.63 -24.46
C MET A 44 -3.45 -6.03 -24.07
N PRO A 45 -3.72 -4.76 -24.43
CA PRO A 45 -5.04 -4.17 -24.21
C PRO A 45 -6.08 -4.86 -25.10
N THR A 46 -7.35 -4.90 -24.65
CA THR A 46 -8.47 -5.42 -25.46
C THR A 46 -8.67 -4.61 -26.74
N SER A 47 -8.42 -3.30 -26.69
CA SER A 47 -8.45 -2.37 -27.82
C SER A 47 -7.53 -1.19 -27.55
N GLY A 48 -7.10 -0.50 -28.60
CA GLY A 48 -6.13 0.59 -28.50
C GLY A 48 -4.69 0.10 -28.55
N ASN A 49 -3.73 1.02 -28.34
CA ASN A 49 -2.30 0.73 -28.40
C ASN A 49 -1.53 1.56 -27.37
N VAL A 50 -0.41 1.04 -26.95
CA VAL A 50 0.62 1.78 -26.20
C VAL A 50 1.79 2.02 -27.14
N SER A 51 2.29 3.25 -27.16
CA SER A 51 3.45 3.62 -27.96
C SER A 51 4.55 4.14 -27.05
N VAL A 52 5.70 3.50 -27.10
CA VAL A 52 6.93 3.95 -26.46
C VAL A 52 7.89 4.42 -27.54
N THR A 53 8.63 5.49 -27.28
CA THR A 53 9.61 6.01 -28.24
C THR A 53 10.66 4.91 -28.56
N PRO A 54 10.94 4.63 -29.84
CA PRO A 54 11.92 3.61 -30.21
C PRO A 54 13.28 3.84 -29.52
N GLY A 55 13.84 2.76 -28.99
CA GLY A 55 15.13 2.79 -28.28
C GLY A 55 15.07 3.10 -26.80
N GLN A 56 13.90 3.47 -26.24
CA GLN A 56 13.75 3.64 -24.80
C GLN A 56 13.62 2.29 -24.08
N LYS A 57 14.38 2.15 -23.01
CA LYS A 57 14.34 0.97 -22.12
C LYS A 57 13.28 1.15 -21.04
N VAL A 58 12.47 0.12 -20.82
CA VAL A 58 11.46 0.07 -19.75
C VAL A 58 11.96 -0.88 -18.66
N GLY A 59 12.10 -0.36 -17.45
CA GLY A 59 12.39 -1.15 -16.25
C GLY A 59 11.12 -1.34 -15.41
N THR A 60 10.91 -2.55 -14.90
CA THR A 60 9.75 -2.88 -14.07
C THR A 60 10.19 -3.50 -12.77
N LEU A 61 9.53 -3.14 -11.66
CA LEU A 61 9.72 -3.79 -10.37
C LEU A 61 8.84 -5.05 -10.30
N SER A 62 9.46 -6.20 -10.11
CA SER A 62 8.71 -7.45 -9.86
C SER A 62 8.00 -7.42 -8.51
N GLN A 63 6.73 -7.83 -8.49
CA GLN A 63 5.95 -7.95 -7.25
C GLN A 63 6.29 -9.22 -6.46
N ASP A 64 6.71 -10.28 -7.16
CA ASP A 64 7.05 -11.56 -6.53
C ASP A 64 8.50 -11.54 -6.03
N GLN A 65 8.64 -11.37 -4.72
CA GLN A 65 9.95 -11.33 -4.05
C GLN A 65 10.62 -12.72 -3.95
N PHE A 66 9.89 -13.78 -4.25
CA PHE A 66 10.37 -15.16 -4.15
C PHE A 66 10.63 -15.82 -5.51
N ALA A 67 10.39 -15.10 -6.61
CA ALA A 67 10.59 -15.63 -7.96
C ALA A 67 12.05 -16.00 -8.29
N PHE A 68 13.01 -15.48 -7.53
CA PHE A 68 14.44 -15.59 -7.84
C PHE A 68 15.25 -16.32 -6.75
N GLU A 69 14.61 -17.13 -5.91
CA GLU A 69 15.24 -17.82 -4.74
C GLU A 69 16.46 -18.68 -5.10
N GLU A 70 16.48 -19.27 -6.30
CA GLU A 70 17.52 -20.18 -6.76
C GLU A 70 18.73 -19.46 -7.37
N PHE A 71 18.60 -18.16 -7.69
CA PHE A 71 19.64 -17.38 -8.34
C PHE A 71 20.51 -16.65 -7.31
N SER A 72 21.76 -16.32 -7.72
CA SER A 72 22.58 -15.43 -6.90
C SER A 72 22.01 -14.01 -6.88
N VAL A 73 22.33 -13.24 -5.85
CA VAL A 73 21.90 -11.86 -5.70
C VAL A 73 22.40 -11.00 -6.88
N VAL A 74 23.66 -11.16 -7.29
CA VAL A 74 24.22 -10.47 -8.46
C VAL A 74 23.53 -10.86 -9.75
N ASP A 75 23.32 -12.16 -9.99
CA ASP A 75 22.62 -12.61 -11.21
C ASP A 75 21.19 -12.09 -11.25
N THR A 76 20.51 -12.06 -10.09
CA THR A 76 19.17 -11.47 -10.00
C THR A 76 19.16 -10.01 -10.45
N VAL A 77 20.18 -9.23 -10.08
CA VAL A 77 20.29 -7.83 -10.54
C VAL A 77 20.57 -7.75 -12.04
N ILE A 78 21.48 -8.59 -12.57
CA ILE A 78 21.82 -8.62 -14.01
C ILE A 78 20.61 -8.99 -14.88
N MET A 79 19.68 -9.82 -14.37
CA MET A 79 18.41 -10.14 -15.04
C MET A 79 17.55 -8.90 -15.36
N GLY A 80 17.84 -7.74 -14.76
CA GLY A 80 17.21 -6.47 -15.09
C GLY A 80 17.52 -5.99 -16.51
N ASP A 81 18.56 -6.53 -17.17
CA ASP A 81 18.81 -6.39 -18.59
C ASP A 81 18.60 -7.75 -19.28
N ALA A 82 17.41 -7.93 -19.86
CA ALA A 82 16.98 -9.22 -20.41
C ALA A 82 17.87 -9.70 -21.58
N GLU A 83 18.40 -8.77 -22.40
CA GLU A 83 19.28 -9.10 -23.52
C GLU A 83 20.62 -9.60 -23.00
N LEU A 84 21.26 -8.84 -22.12
CA LEU A 84 22.50 -9.22 -21.48
C LEU A 84 22.39 -10.56 -20.73
N TRP A 85 21.28 -10.75 -19.98
CA TRP A 85 21.06 -12.00 -19.26
C TRP A 85 20.94 -13.20 -20.18
N LYS A 86 20.20 -13.06 -21.30
CA LYS A 86 20.07 -14.12 -22.30
C LYS A 86 21.40 -14.54 -22.87
N VAL A 87 22.22 -13.55 -23.26
CA VAL A 87 23.57 -13.79 -23.80
C VAL A 87 24.47 -14.45 -22.76
N LYS A 88 24.52 -13.91 -21.53
CA LYS A 88 25.29 -14.47 -20.40
C LYS A 88 24.91 -15.94 -20.16
N ARG A 89 23.63 -16.23 -20.04
CA ARG A 89 23.12 -17.58 -19.73
C ARG A 89 23.46 -18.60 -20.82
N GLU A 90 23.30 -18.22 -22.09
CA GLU A 90 23.58 -19.12 -23.21
C GLU A 90 25.09 -19.34 -23.38
N ARG A 91 25.92 -18.29 -23.22
CA ARG A 91 27.36 -18.37 -23.20
C ARG A 91 27.83 -19.31 -22.09
N ASP A 92 27.41 -19.07 -20.86
CA ASP A 92 27.81 -19.86 -19.69
C ASP A 92 27.33 -21.33 -19.82
N ARG A 93 26.14 -21.57 -20.44
CA ARG A 93 25.65 -22.89 -20.74
C ARG A 93 26.62 -23.65 -21.65
N ILE A 94 27.08 -23.01 -22.73
CA ILE A 94 27.98 -23.66 -23.69
C ILE A 94 29.35 -23.88 -23.07
N TYR A 95 29.89 -22.95 -22.31
CA TYR A 95 31.16 -23.13 -21.59
C TYR A 95 31.15 -24.28 -20.59
N ASN A 96 30.00 -24.62 -20.03
CA ASN A 96 29.84 -25.73 -19.08
C ASN A 96 29.55 -27.08 -19.76
N LEU A 97 29.56 -27.18 -21.09
CA LEU A 97 29.42 -28.46 -21.79
C LEU A 97 30.70 -29.31 -21.59
N PRO A 98 30.57 -30.61 -21.33
CA PRO A 98 31.73 -31.51 -21.16
C PRO A 98 32.61 -31.61 -22.43
N GLU A 99 31.99 -31.52 -23.60
CA GLU A 99 32.65 -31.46 -24.91
C GLU A 99 31.99 -30.41 -25.77
N MET A 100 32.80 -29.49 -26.31
CA MET A 100 32.34 -28.45 -27.24
C MET A 100 32.47 -28.95 -28.68
N SER A 101 31.40 -28.85 -29.45
CA SER A 101 31.45 -29.05 -30.90
C SER A 101 32.03 -27.82 -31.61
N GLU A 102 32.46 -27.98 -32.89
CA GLU A 102 32.91 -26.84 -33.71
C GLU A 102 31.80 -25.77 -33.86
N ALA A 103 30.56 -26.21 -33.98
CA ALA A 103 29.40 -25.30 -34.02
C ALA A 103 29.20 -24.54 -32.71
N ASP A 104 29.44 -25.18 -31.56
CA ASP A 104 29.37 -24.52 -30.25
C ASP A 104 30.49 -23.46 -30.10
N GLY A 105 31.68 -23.77 -30.61
CA GLY A 105 32.79 -22.82 -30.61
C GLY A 105 32.51 -21.57 -31.47
N MET A 106 31.90 -21.72 -32.64
CA MET A 106 31.46 -20.58 -33.45
C MET A 106 30.39 -19.76 -32.75
N LYS A 107 29.40 -20.40 -32.14
CA LYS A 107 28.33 -19.75 -31.42
C LYS A 107 28.83 -18.96 -30.18
N VAL A 108 29.82 -19.52 -29.46
CA VAL A 108 30.44 -18.81 -28.34
C VAL A 108 31.16 -17.54 -28.80
N ALA A 109 31.87 -17.60 -29.95
CA ALA A 109 32.53 -16.41 -30.51
C ALA A 109 31.55 -15.28 -30.88
N GLU A 110 30.38 -15.65 -31.38
CA GLU A 110 29.28 -14.68 -31.63
C GLU A 110 28.75 -14.11 -30.32
N LEU A 111 28.45 -14.96 -29.35
CA LEU A 111 27.95 -14.56 -28.03
C LEU A 111 28.95 -13.70 -27.25
N GLU A 112 30.27 -13.95 -27.37
CA GLU A 112 31.30 -13.11 -26.76
C GLU A 112 31.34 -11.70 -27.35
N THR A 113 31.10 -11.58 -28.67
CA THR A 113 31.03 -10.28 -29.33
C THR A 113 29.78 -9.52 -28.82
N GLU A 114 28.62 -10.18 -28.80
CA GLU A 114 27.38 -9.61 -28.30
C GLU A 114 27.46 -9.25 -26.81
N PHE A 115 28.10 -10.10 -26.01
CA PHE A 115 28.34 -9.86 -24.58
C PHE A 115 29.23 -8.63 -24.34
N ALA A 116 30.25 -8.43 -25.19
CA ALA A 116 31.11 -7.25 -25.12
C ALA A 116 30.35 -5.97 -25.52
N GLU A 117 29.51 -6.03 -26.57
CA GLU A 117 28.67 -4.91 -27.02
C GLU A 117 27.64 -4.47 -25.94
N LEU A 118 27.17 -5.41 -25.13
CA LEU A 118 26.24 -5.16 -24.02
C LEU A 118 26.94 -4.80 -22.70
N ASP A 119 28.23 -4.46 -22.71
CA ASP A 119 29.04 -4.19 -21.52
C ASP A 119 29.00 -5.33 -20.47
N GLY A 120 28.93 -6.57 -20.93
CA GLY A 120 28.74 -7.75 -20.10
C GLY A 120 29.91 -8.01 -19.13
N TYR A 121 31.14 -7.69 -19.53
CA TYR A 121 32.33 -7.86 -18.68
C TYR A 121 32.34 -6.97 -17.43
N THR A 122 31.59 -5.86 -17.43
CA THR A 122 31.46 -4.97 -16.27
C THR A 122 30.16 -5.21 -15.50
N ALA A 123 29.31 -6.12 -15.97
CA ALA A 123 27.96 -6.32 -15.44
C ALA A 123 27.96 -6.68 -13.95
N GLU A 124 28.84 -7.59 -13.51
CA GLU A 124 28.94 -8.01 -12.10
C GLU A 124 29.40 -6.85 -11.20
N SER A 125 30.39 -6.06 -11.66
CA SER A 125 30.86 -4.88 -10.92
C SER A 125 29.75 -3.82 -10.81
N ARG A 126 29.05 -3.52 -11.90
CA ARG A 126 27.91 -2.57 -11.90
C ARG A 126 26.79 -3.05 -10.98
N ALA A 127 26.46 -4.34 -11.02
CA ALA A 127 25.46 -4.93 -10.14
C ALA A 127 25.87 -4.82 -8.67
N GLY A 128 27.15 -5.12 -8.36
CA GLY A 128 27.71 -4.97 -7.02
C GLY A 128 27.65 -3.53 -6.49
N GLU A 129 27.96 -2.54 -7.33
CA GLU A 129 27.86 -1.12 -6.95
C GLU A 129 26.43 -0.72 -6.61
N ILE A 130 25.43 -1.14 -7.43
CA ILE A 130 24.02 -0.84 -7.17
C ILE A 130 23.55 -1.55 -5.88
N LEU A 131 23.99 -2.79 -5.64
CA LEU A 131 23.68 -3.54 -4.42
C LEU A 131 24.26 -2.87 -3.18
N LEU A 132 25.51 -2.40 -3.23
CA LEU A 132 26.13 -1.64 -2.13
C LEU A 132 25.37 -0.34 -1.84
N GLN A 133 24.96 0.39 -2.89
CA GLN A 133 24.12 1.57 -2.74
C GLN A 133 22.74 1.23 -2.15
N ALA A 134 22.21 0.04 -2.43
CA ALA A 134 20.99 -0.49 -1.81
C ALA A 134 21.20 -0.98 -0.38
N GLY A 135 22.44 -0.97 0.13
CA GLY A 135 22.80 -1.40 1.48
C GLY A 135 22.90 -2.91 1.64
N ILE A 136 23.01 -3.67 0.54
CA ILE A 136 23.23 -5.13 0.58
C ILE A 136 24.73 -5.40 0.80
N ASP A 137 25.03 -6.17 1.84
CA ASP A 137 26.41 -6.53 2.19
C ASP A 137 27.08 -7.32 1.05
N GLU A 138 28.33 -6.99 0.74
CA GLU A 138 29.12 -7.64 -0.31
C GLU A 138 29.21 -9.16 -0.11
N ALA A 139 29.23 -9.62 1.14
CA ALA A 139 29.24 -11.04 1.48
C ALA A 139 28.02 -11.81 0.96
N LEU A 140 26.90 -11.12 0.70
CA LEU A 140 25.66 -11.72 0.18
C LEU A 140 25.58 -11.70 -1.34
N HIS A 141 26.40 -10.92 -2.04
CA HIS A 141 26.26 -10.66 -3.47
C HIS A 141 26.30 -11.95 -4.32
N PHE A 142 27.18 -12.88 -4.00
CA PHE A 142 27.33 -14.15 -4.71
C PHE A 142 26.54 -15.31 -4.07
N GLY A 143 25.88 -15.04 -2.95
CA GLY A 143 24.98 -16.00 -2.31
C GLY A 143 23.61 -16.07 -2.99
N PRO A 144 22.83 -17.13 -2.73
CA PRO A 144 21.49 -17.26 -3.29
C PRO A 144 20.51 -16.28 -2.65
N MET A 145 19.52 -15.81 -3.42
CA MET A 145 18.44 -14.93 -2.95
C MET A 145 17.69 -15.48 -1.74
N SER A 146 17.62 -16.81 -1.58
CA SER A 146 16.98 -17.46 -0.43
C SER A 146 17.62 -17.09 0.92
N GLN A 147 18.90 -16.70 0.94
CA GLN A 147 19.62 -16.25 2.14
C GLN A 147 19.37 -14.78 2.50
N VAL A 148 18.82 -14.02 1.57
CA VAL A 148 18.50 -12.59 1.80
C VAL A 148 17.21 -12.50 2.61
N ALA A 149 17.22 -11.72 3.70
CA ALA A 149 16.01 -11.48 4.49
C ALA A 149 14.91 -10.82 3.65
N PRO A 150 13.62 -11.13 3.89
CA PRO A 150 12.51 -10.66 3.04
C PRO A 150 12.48 -9.15 2.81
N GLY A 151 12.75 -8.34 3.83
CA GLY A 151 12.79 -6.87 3.70
C GLY A 151 13.93 -6.35 2.80
N TRP A 152 14.99 -7.14 2.60
CA TRP A 152 16.13 -6.80 1.74
C TRP A 152 15.93 -7.30 0.30
N LYS A 153 15.12 -8.34 0.09
CA LYS A 153 14.82 -8.86 -1.26
C LYS A 153 14.24 -7.78 -2.18
N LEU A 154 13.34 -6.96 -1.66
CA LEU A 154 12.78 -5.85 -2.44
C LEU A 154 13.85 -4.84 -2.88
N ARG A 155 14.86 -4.58 -2.05
CA ARG A 155 15.99 -3.72 -2.44
C ARG A 155 16.81 -4.34 -3.58
N VAL A 156 16.99 -5.66 -3.58
CA VAL A 156 17.63 -6.37 -4.69
C VAL A 156 16.80 -6.29 -5.96
N LEU A 157 15.48 -6.48 -5.87
CA LEU A 157 14.58 -6.34 -7.02
C LEU A 157 14.52 -4.90 -7.55
N LEU A 158 14.65 -3.91 -6.68
CA LEU A 158 14.81 -2.52 -7.11
C LEU A 158 16.15 -2.32 -7.84
N ALA A 159 17.23 -2.88 -7.31
CA ALA A 159 18.54 -2.87 -7.99
C ALA A 159 18.45 -3.54 -9.37
N GLN A 160 17.71 -4.65 -9.49
CA GLN A 160 17.38 -5.31 -10.76
C GLN A 160 16.67 -4.35 -11.73
N ALA A 161 15.59 -3.70 -11.28
CA ALA A 161 14.82 -2.77 -12.12
C ALA A 161 15.65 -1.56 -12.59
N LEU A 162 16.66 -1.17 -11.80
CA LEU A 162 17.55 -0.04 -12.09
C LEU A 162 18.80 -0.41 -12.90
N PHE A 163 19.13 -1.70 -13.01
CA PHE A 163 20.39 -2.18 -13.59
C PHE A 163 20.53 -1.82 -15.07
N SER A 164 19.46 -1.93 -15.85
CA SER A 164 19.47 -1.56 -17.28
C SER A 164 19.50 -0.06 -17.53
N ASN A 165 19.56 0.78 -16.48
CA ASN A 165 19.43 2.24 -16.52
C ASN A 165 18.24 2.68 -17.40
N PRO A 166 17.00 2.33 -16.99
CA PRO A 166 15.82 2.51 -17.82
C PRO A 166 15.46 3.99 -18.04
N ASP A 167 14.94 4.32 -19.24
CA ASP A 167 14.34 5.63 -19.54
C ASP A 167 12.95 5.78 -18.93
N ILE A 168 12.25 4.65 -18.77
CA ILE A 168 10.93 4.55 -18.14
C ILE A 168 10.98 3.51 -17.03
N LEU A 169 10.60 3.89 -15.83
CA LEU A 169 10.60 3.02 -14.65
C LEU A 169 9.16 2.86 -14.13
N LEU A 170 8.71 1.61 -14.06
CA LEU A 170 7.38 1.24 -13.58
C LEU A 170 7.49 0.54 -12.23
N LEU A 171 6.90 1.13 -11.19
CA LEU A 171 6.97 0.65 -9.82
C LEU A 171 5.56 0.40 -9.29
N ASP A 172 5.23 -0.86 -9.02
CA ASP A 172 3.94 -1.24 -8.43
C ASP A 172 4.13 -1.59 -6.96
N GLU A 173 3.61 -0.73 -6.07
CA GLU A 173 3.68 -0.82 -4.61
C GLU A 173 5.11 -1.02 -4.05
N PRO A 174 6.09 -0.16 -4.42
CA PRO A 174 7.48 -0.33 -4.02
C PRO A 174 7.73 -0.07 -2.54
N THR A 175 6.79 0.51 -1.83
CA THR A 175 6.86 0.81 -0.39
C THR A 175 6.36 -0.33 0.49
N ASN A 176 5.67 -1.33 -0.08
CA ASN A 176 5.14 -2.44 0.68
C ASN A 176 6.26 -3.25 1.36
N ASN A 177 6.05 -3.57 2.63
CA ASN A 177 6.99 -4.33 3.46
C ASN A 177 8.37 -3.67 3.67
N LEU A 178 8.53 -2.37 3.35
CA LEU A 178 9.71 -1.59 3.69
C LEU A 178 9.51 -0.86 5.02
N ASP A 179 10.57 -0.80 5.82
CA ASP A 179 10.59 0.06 7.00
C ASP A 179 10.75 1.55 6.61
N ILE A 180 10.47 2.46 7.54
CA ILE A 180 10.49 3.91 7.35
C ILE A 180 11.84 4.41 6.81
N HIS A 181 12.96 3.83 7.25
CA HIS A 181 14.30 4.20 6.77
C HIS A 181 14.51 3.74 5.33
N SER A 182 14.06 2.53 5.00
CA SER A 182 14.10 1.99 3.63
C SER A 182 13.25 2.80 2.66
N ILE A 183 12.07 3.26 3.07
CA ILE A 183 11.20 4.13 2.25
C ILE A 183 11.89 5.48 1.99
N SER A 184 12.52 6.08 3.01
CA SER A 184 13.26 7.34 2.85
C SER A 184 14.46 7.19 1.91
N TRP A 185 15.22 6.09 2.03
CA TRP A 185 16.28 5.73 1.12
C TRP A 185 15.78 5.58 -0.32
N LEU A 186 14.68 4.81 -0.52
CA LEU A 186 14.06 4.62 -1.83
C LEU A 186 13.67 5.95 -2.48
N ALA A 187 13.02 6.84 -1.73
CA ALA A 187 12.66 8.17 -2.20
C ALA A 187 13.91 8.96 -2.65
N GLY A 188 15.02 8.89 -1.90
CA GLY A 188 16.29 9.51 -2.25
C GLY A 188 16.86 8.97 -3.58
N VAL A 189 16.88 7.65 -3.75
CA VAL A 189 17.37 6.98 -4.98
C VAL A 189 16.52 7.40 -6.19
N LEU A 190 15.19 7.38 -6.07
CA LEU A 190 14.29 7.73 -7.17
C LEU A 190 14.38 9.22 -7.52
N ASN A 191 14.52 10.11 -6.55
CA ASN A 191 14.67 11.54 -6.79
C ASN A 191 15.98 11.91 -7.51
N ALA A 192 17.04 11.12 -7.31
CA ALA A 192 18.31 11.31 -8.01
C ALA A 192 18.25 10.90 -9.50
N ARG A 193 17.26 10.14 -9.92
CA ARG A 193 17.10 9.66 -11.30
C ARG A 193 16.32 10.64 -12.16
N LYS A 194 16.71 10.73 -13.46
CA LYS A 194 16.07 11.62 -14.45
C LYS A 194 15.16 10.87 -15.44
N CYS A 195 14.83 9.59 -15.16
CA CYS A 195 13.93 8.82 -16.01
C CYS A 195 12.46 9.19 -15.77
N THR A 196 11.60 8.84 -16.71
CA THR A 196 10.14 8.91 -16.52
C THR A 196 9.73 7.80 -15.55
N MET A 197 8.96 8.12 -14.53
CA MET A 197 8.51 7.12 -13.56
C MET A 197 7.00 7.08 -13.47
N ILE A 198 6.45 5.87 -13.35
CA ILE A 198 5.05 5.66 -12.99
C ILE A 198 5.06 4.77 -11.76
N VAL A 199 4.52 5.28 -10.66
CA VAL A 199 4.57 4.63 -9.34
C VAL A 199 3.15 4.46 -8.83
N ILE A 200 2.78 3.23 -8.47
CA ILE A 200 1.60 2.97 -7.65
C ILE A 200 2.09 2.88 -6.21
N SER A 201 1.51 3.64 -5.32
CA SER A 201 1.75 3.50 -3.88
C SER A 201 0.55 4.01 -3.09
N HIS A 202 0.33 3.43 -1.93
CA HIS A 202 -0.65 3.87 -0.94
C HIS A 202 0.00 4.73 0.17
N ASP A 203 1.31 4.92 0.14
CA ASP A 203 2.05 5.80 1.05
C ASP A 203 2.03 7.25 0.54
N ARG A 204 1.25 8.09 1.22
CA ARG A 204 1.10 9.51 0.89
C ARG A 204 2.39 10.30 1.02
N HIS A 205 3.16 10.02 2.08
CA HIS A 205 4.43 10.69 2.32
C HIS A 205 5.43 10.39 1.19
N PHE A 206 5.50 9.14 0.76
CA PHE A 206 6.33 8.73 -0.36
C PHE A 206 5.89 9.39 -1.68
N LEU A 207 4.58 9.39 -1.99
CA LEU A 207 4.05 10.08 -3.19
C LEU A 207 4.35 11.58 -3.17
N ASN A 208 4.23 12.24 -2.03
CA ASN A 208 4.57 13.65 -1.88
C ASN A 208 6.06 13.92 -2.08
N ALA A 209 6.92 13.01 -1.61
CA ALA A 209 8.37 13.16 -1.71
C ALA A 209 8.91 12.87 -3.12
N VAL A 210 8.27 11.97 -3.89
CA VAL A 210 8.79 11.48 -5.18
C VAL A 210 8.06 12.07 -6.37
N CYS A 211 6.71 12.14 -6.35
CA CYS A 211 5.92 12.43 -7.54
C CYS A 211 5.86 13.92 -7.86
N THR A 212 5.94 14.23 -9.16
CA THR A 212 5.75 15.58 -9.71
C THR A 212 4.36 15.76 -10.35
N HIS A 213 3.69 14.66 -10.64
CA HIS A 213 2.36 14.59 -11.23
C HIS A 213 1.56 13.47 -10.58
N MET A 214 0.25 13.63 -10.54
CA MET A 214 -0.67 12.57 -10.12
C MET A 214 -1.51 12.13 -11.32
N ALA A 215 -1.58 10.82 -11.53
CA ALA A 215 -2.42 10.18 -12.54
C ALA A 215 -3.54 9.44 -11.82
N ASP A 216 -4.76 9.93 -11.94
CA ASP A 216 -5.93 9.43 -11.21
C ASP A 216 -6.81 8.57 -12.12
N ILE A 217 -7.01 7.30 -11.76
CA ILE A 217 -7.99 6.41 -12.41
C ILE A 217 -9.26 6.43 -11.58
N ASP A 218 -10.28 7.09 -12.11
CA ASP A 218 -11.61 7.13 -11.50
C ASP A 218 -12.67 6.97 -12.60
N TYR A 219 -13.73 6.17 -12.35
CA TYR A 219 -14.79 5.83 -13.31
C TYR A 219 -14.31 5.29 -14.67
N GLY A 220 -13.19 4.56 -14.68
CA GLY A 220 -12.63 4.02 -15.90
C GLY A 220 -11.92 5.03 -16.80
N GLU A 221 -11.79 6.29 -16.36
CA GLU A 221 -11.04 7.35 -17.01
C GLU A 221 -9.70 7.58 -16.31
N LEU A 222 -8.69 8.03 -17.04
CA LEU A 222 -7.40 8.44 -16.50
C LEU A 222 -7.24 9.95 -16.67
N ARG A 223 -6.97 10.65 -15.57
CA ARG A 223 -6.71 12.10 -15.58
C ARG A 223 -5.37 12.39 -14.94
N ILE A 224 -4.58 13.25 -15.59
CA ILE A 224 -3.26 13.65 -15.09
C ILE A 224 -3.34 15.07 -14.54
N PHE A 225 -2.84 15.23 -13.32
CA PHE A 225 -2.76 16.51 -12.59
C PHE A 225 -1.29 16.84 -12.33
N PRO A 226 -0.86 18.08 -12.58
CA PRO A 226 0.46 18.54 -12.16
C PRO A 226 0.47 18.72 -10.63
N GLY A 227 1.63 18.42 -10.02
CA GLY A 227 1.83 18.53 -8.59
C GLY A 227 1.91 17.20 -7.86
N ASN A 228 2.23 17.26 -6.57
CA ASN A 228 2.29 16.11 -5.68
C ASN A 228 0.91 15.69 -5.18
N TYR A 229 0.85 14.67 -4.30
CA TYR A 229 -0.41 14.15 -3.77
C TYR A 229 -1.23 15.19 -3.01
N GLU A 230 -0.61 16.03 -2.17
CA GLU A 230 -1.30 17.09 -1.41
C GLU A 230 -1.93 18.14 -2.34
N GLN A 231 -1.18 18.56 -3.36
CA GLN A 231 -1.66 19.52 -4.35
C GLN A 231 -2.83 18.95 -5.16
N PHE A 232 -2.74 17.66 -5.52
CA PHE A 232 -3.85 16.94 -6.16
C PHE A 232 -5.10 16.89 -5.29
N MET A 233 -4.96 16.54 -4.00
CA MET A 233 -6.09 16.48 -3.07
C MET A 233 -6.76 17.85 -2.90
N ALA A 234 -5.99 18.91 -2.79
CA ALA A 234 -6.51 20.28 -2.71
C ALA A 234 -7.26 20.68 -3.99
N ALA A 235 -6.69 20.38 -5.17
CA ALA A 235 -7.31 20.66 -6.46
C ALA A 235 -8.61 19.85 -6.66
N SER A 236 -8.60 18.58 -6.33
CA SER A 236 -9.77 17.70 -6.42
C SER A 236 -10.91 18.13 -5.50
N ALA A 237 -10.59 18.55 -4.26
CA ALA A 237 -11.57 19.08 -3.32
C ALA A 237 -12.21 20.36 -3.86
N LEU A 238 -11.42 21.28 -4.43
CA LEU A 238 -11.91 22.52 -5.04
C LEU A 238 -12.84 22.25 -6.23
N ILE A 239 -12.43 21.37 -7.16
CA ILE A 239 -13.23 20.98 -8.33
C ILE A 239 -14.56 20.39 -7.87
N ARG A 240 -14.53 19.50 -6.87
CA ARG A 240 -15.76 18.90 -6.32
C ARG A 240 -16.69 19.94 -5.69
N GLN A 241 -16.11 20.89 -4.94
CA GLN A 241 -16.90 21.98 -4.33
C GLN A 241 -17.54 22.87 -5.39
N GLN A 242 -16.81 23.20 -6.47
CA GLN A 242 -17.35 23.97 -7.61
C GLN A 242 -18.50 23.23 -8.30
N LEU A 243 -18.32 21.94 -8.61
CA LEU A 243 -19.36 21.11 -9.23
C LEU A 243 -20.63 21.01 -8.36
N LEU A 244 -20.47 20.82 -7.05
CA LEU A 244 -21.61 20.82 -6.11
C LEU A 244 -22.31 22.18 -6.08
N GLY A 245 -21.55 23.28 -6.09
CA GLY A 245 -22.10 24.64 -6.14
C GLY A 245 -22.84 24.94 -7.44
N GLU A 246 -22.31 24.49 -8.58
CA GLU A 246 -22.96 24.63 -9.88
C GLU A 246 -24.24 23.79 -9.97
N ASN A 247 -24.20 22.55 -9.49
CA ASN A 247 -25.37 21.67 -9.45
C ASN A 247 -26.47 22.21 -8.51
N ALA A 248 -26.10 22.79 -7.37
CA ALA A 248 -27.07 23.44 -6.48
C ALA A 248 -27.77 24.63 -7.17
N LYS A 249 -27.01 25.45 -7.94
CA LYS A 249 -27.59 26.54 -8.74
C LYS A 249 -28.51 26.03 -9.85
N LYS A 250 -28.08 24.98 -10.59
CA LYS A 250 -28.89 24.35 -11.64
C LYS A 250 -30.15 23.71 -11.07
N SER A 251 -30.07 23.06 -9.90
CA SER A 251 -31.23 22.49 -9.21
C SER A 251 -32.24 23.57 -8.80
N ALA A 252 -31.77 24.67 -8.22
CA ALA A 252 -32.64 25.79 -7.88
C ALA A 252 -33.31 26.40 -9.12
N GLU A 253 -32.61 26.52 -10.26
CA GLU A 253 -33.17 27.00 -11.53
C GLU A 253 -34.21 25.99 -12.07
N ILE A 254 -33.96 24.69 -11.98
CA ILE A 254 -34.90 23.63 -12.33
C ILE A 254 -36.20 23.77 -11.51
N ASP A 255 -36.06 23.88 -10.18
CA ASP A 255 -37.22 24.00 -9.27
C ASP A 255 -38.05 25.26 -9.56
N GLU A 256 -37.41 26.40 -9.84
CA GLU A 256 -38.09 27.64 -10.23
C GLU A 256 -38.84 27.48 -11.55
N LEU A 257 -38.16 26.95 -12.58
CA LEU A 257 -38.79 26.73 -13.90
C LEU A 257 -39.95 25.73 -13.83
N GLN A 258 -39.77 24.63 -13.09
CA GLN A 258 -40.80 23.61 -12.87
C GLN A 258 -41.99 24.19 -12.12
N GLY A 259 -41.76 24.98 -11.08
CA GLY A 259 -42.78 25.68 -10.32
C GLY A 259 -43.58 26.68 -11.19
N PHE A 260 -42.90 27.35 -12.14
CA PHE A 260 -43.57 28.23 -13.09
C PHE A 260 -44.41 27.45 -14.11
N VAL A 261 -43.85 26.40 -14.71
CA VAL A 261 -44.54 25.54 -15.67
C VAL A 261 -45.78 24.93 -15.02
N ASN A 262 -45.67 24.38 -13.82
CA ASN A 262 -46.80 23.77 -13.10
C ASN A 262 -47.91 24.79 -12.79
N ARG A 263 -47.59 26.04 -12.43
CA ARG A 263 -48.57 27.09 -12.12
C ARG A 263 -49.28 27.66 -13.35
N PHE A 264 -48.62 27.71 -14.51
CA PHE A 264 -49.12 28.45 -15.67
C PHE A 264 -49.34 27.61 -16.93
N SER A 265 -49.14 26.29 -16.89
CA SER A 265 -49.36 25.38 -18.02
C SER A 265 -50.79 25.41 -18.53
N ALA A 266 -51.78 25.53 -17.64
CA ALA A 266 -53.22 25.58 -17.96
C ALA A 266 -53.74 27.00 -18.29
N ASN A 267 -52.92 28.05 -18.20
CA ASN A 267 -53.35 29.44 -18.41
C ASN A 267 -53.08 29.88 -19.85
N ALA A 268 -54.16 30.08 -20.64
CA ALA A 268 -54.08 30.40 -22.07
C ALA A 268 -53.19 31.63 -22.39
N SER A 269 -53.19 32.68 -21.53
CA SER A 269 -52.37 33.88 -21.76
C SER A 269 -50.87 33.68 -21.51
N LYS A 270 -50.51 32.69 -20.70
CA LYS A 270 -49.10 32.37 -20.33
C LYS A 270 -48.59 31.06 -20.89
N ALA A 271 -49.43 30.31 -21.63
CA ALA A 271 -49.11 29.00 -22.19
C ALA A 271 -47.82 29.03 -23.07
N LYS A 272 -47.63 30.08 -23.88
CA LYS A 272 -46.44 30.25 -24.71
C LYS A 272 -45.17 30.44 -23.86
N GLN A 273 -45.27 31.16 -22.75
CA GLN A 273 -44.17 31.36 -21.82
C GLN A 273 -43.85 30.07 -21.03
N ALA A 274 -44.90 29.34 -20.60
CA ALA A 274 -44.73 28.06 -19.92
C ALA A 274 -44.07 27.02 -20.85
N SER A 275 -44.47 26.92 -22.12
CA SER A 275 -43.85 26.05 -23.11
C SER A 275 -42.40 26.42 -23.43
N SER A 276 -42.06 27.73 -23.47
CA SER A 276 -40.69 28.18 -23.66
C SER A 276 -39.79 27.79 -22.47
N ARG A 277 -40.31 27.92 -21.22
CA ARG A 277 -39.61 27.53 -20.01
C ARG A 277 -39.51 26.02 -19.85
N ALA A 278 -40.50 25.24 -20.26
CA ALA A 278 -40.41 23.79 -20.34
C ALA A 278 -39.27 23.33 -21.28
N LYS A 279 -39.16 23.95 -22.47
CA LYS A 279 -38.04 23.68 -23.40
C LYS A 279 -36.66 24.07 -22.82
N LYS A 280 -36.61 25.10 -21.96
CA LYS A 280 -35.38 25.47 -21.26
C LYS A 280 -35.04 24.44 -20.19
N LEU A 281 -36.04 23.94 -19.47
CA LEU A 281 -35.92 22.90 -18.45
C LEU A 281 -35.34 21.59 -19.04
N ASP A 282 -35.84 21.16 -20.21
CA ASP A 282 -35.33 19.98 -20.92
C ASP A 282 -33.86 20.10 -21.36
N LYS A 283 -33.32 21.31 -21.46
CA LYS A 283 -31.93 21.58 -21.83
C LYS A 283 -30.98 21.66 -20.65
N ILE A 284 -31.51 21.91 -19.46
CA ILE A 284 -30.69 21.97 -18.25
C ILE A 284 -30.38 20.53 -17.83
N LYS A 285 -29.14 20.10 -18.05
CA LYS A 285 -28.62 18.85 -17.50
C LYS A 285 -27.87 19.18 -16.23
N LEU A 286 -28.20 18.51 -15.15
CA LEU A 286 -27.33 18.44 -13.99
C LEU A 286 -26.08 17.69 -14.42
N ASP A 287 -24.92 18.26 -14.15
CA ASP A 287 -23.69 17.49 -14.31
C ASP A 287 -23.75 16.34 -13.31
N GLU A 288 -23.63 15.13 -13.79
CA GLU A 288 -23.52 13.99 -12.90
C GLU A 288 -22.29 14.21 -12.01
N VAL A 289 -22.51 14.62 -10.78
CA VAL A 289 -21.52 14.45 -9.73
C VAL A 289 -21.50 12.96 -9.47
N LYS A 290 -20.76 12.22 -10.30
CA LYS A 290 -20.50 10.83 -10.02
C LYS A 290 -19.93 10.81 -8.60
N SER A 291 -20.62 10.17 -7.66
CA SER A 291 -20.08 9.96 -6.33
C SER A 291 -18.78 9.16 -6.51
N SER A 292 -17.65 9.67 -6.05
CA SER A 292 -16.34 9.02 -6.27
C SER A 292 -16.47 7.50 -6.16
N SER A 293 -15.86 6.76 -7.07
CA SER A 293 -15.78 5.29 -6.98
C SER A 293 -15.02 4.86 -5.70
N ARG A 294 -14.36 5.82 -5.07
CA ARG A 294 -13.65 5.69 -3.80
C ARG A 294 -14.62 5.68 -2.64
N LEU A 295 -15.11 4.49 -2.30
CA LEU A 295 -15.98 4.31 -1.15
C LEU A 295 -15.12 4.21 0.11
N THR A 296 -15.49 4.97 1.14
CA THR A 296 -14.81 4.97 2.43
C THR A 296 -15.56 4.06 3.41
N PRO A 297 -14.93 3.02 3.98
CA PRO A 297 -15.58 2.19 4.98
C PRO A 297 -15.87 3.00 6.25
N SER A 298 -17.01 2.74 6.88
CA SER A 298 -17.38 3.42 8.12
C SER A 298 -16.92 2.62 9.33
N LEU A 299 -15.73 2.94 9.86
CA LEU A 299 -15.14 2.31 11.02
C LEU A 299 -15.46 3.07 12.30
N SER A 300 -15.67 2.35 13.40
CA SER A 300 -15.88 2.94 14.72
C SER A 300 -15.58 1.91 15.81
N PHE A 301 -14.53 2.14 16.57
CA PHE A 301 -14.15 1.29 17.70
C PHE A 301 -14.72 1.84 18.98
N LYS A 302 -15.28 0.96 19.82
CA LYS A 302 -15.84 1.29 21.12
C LYS A 302 -15.22 0.41 22.17
N GLN A 303 -15.18 0.88 23.41
CA GLN A 303 -14.78 0.08 24.56
C GLN A 303 -15.99 -0.13 25.49
N GLU A 304 -16.15 -1.34 25.99
CA GLU A 304 -17.24 -1.66 26.93
C GLU A 304 -16.94 -1.13 28.34
N LYS A 305 -15.67 -1.27 28.77
CA LYS A 305 -15.19 -0.81 30.08
C LYS A 305 -13.90 -0.01 29.89
N ARG A 306 -13.78 1.11 30.58
CA ARG A 306 -12.54 1.89 30.61
C ARG A 306 -11.52 1.24 31.53
N LEU A 307 -10.26 1.22 31.10
CA LEU A 307 -9.14 0.90 31.96
C LEU A 307 -8.80 2.12 32.83
N HIS A 308 -8.31 1.84 34.04
CA HIS A 308 -7.84 2.87 34.95
C HIS A 308 -6.35 2.65 35.25
N ARG A 309 -5.58 3.74 35.26
CA ARG A 309 -4.15 3.79 35.55
C ARG A 309 -3.31 3.06 34.49
N GLN A 310 -2.96 1.80 34.72
CA GLN A 310 -2.04 1.03 33.87
C GLN A 310 -2.82 0.03 33.01
N ALA A 311 -2.44 -0.09 31.76
CA ALA A 311 -2.98 -1.10 30.82
C ALA A 311 -2.07 -2.32 30.75
N LEU A 312 -0.73 -2.11 30.72
CA LEU A 312 0.26 -3.15 30.56
C LEU A 312 1.52 -2.82 31.37
N VAL A 313 2.12 -3.83 31.98
CA VAL A 313 3.43 -3.77 32.63
C VAL A 313 4.32 -4.87 32.07
N LEU A 314 5.52 -4.50 31.64
CA LEU A 314 6.59 -5.40 31.24
C LEU A 314 7.75 -5.21 32.20
N GLU A 315 8.27 -6.29 32.79
CA GLU A 315 9.42 -6.29 33.69
C GLU A 315 10.48 -7.25 33.17
N ASN A 316 11.63 -6.70 32.74
CA ASN A 316 12.78 -7.43 32.22
C ASN A 316 12.44 -8.45 31.14
N LEU A 317 11.48 -8.10 30.27
CA LEU A 317 11.02 -8.97 29.21
C LEU A 317 12.15 -9.20 28.21
N ALA A 318 12.46 -10.48 27.94
CA ALA A 318 13.37 -10.86 26.89
C ALA A 318 12.71 -11.84 25.92
N GLN A 319 12.98 -11.65 24.63
CA GLN A 319 12.43 -12.50 23.59
C GLN A 319 13.46 -12.79 22.51
N GLY A 320 13.31 -13.93 21.86
CA GLY A 320 14.15 -14.37 20.74
C GLY A 320 14.00 -15.87 20.53
N PHE A 321 14.62 -16.36 19.48
CA PHE A 321 14.71 -17.80 19.17
C PHE A 321 16.11 -18.30 19.53
N ASP A 322 16.93 -18.66 18.54
CA ASP A 322 18.32 -19.03 18.76
C ASP A 322 19.16 -17.80 19.15
N VAL A 323 18.84 -16.66 18.55
CA VAL A 323 19.45 -15.37 18.86
C VAL A 323 18.43 -14.49 19.58
N PRO A 324 18.82 -13.75 20.64
CA PRO A 324 17.95 -12.79 21.28
C PRO A 324 17.53 -11.67 20.31
N LEU A 325 16.23 -11.42 20.20
CA LEU A 325 15.68 -10.28 19.47
C LEU A 325 15.79 -9.00 20.31
N PHE A 326 15.40 -9.11 21.59
CA PHE A 326 15.61 -8.05 22.57
C PHE A 326 15.74 -8.63 23.99
N THR A 327 16.40 -7.86 24.86
CA THR A 327 16.62 -8.19 26.26
C THR A 327 16.24 -7.01 27.14
N GLU A 328 15.94 -7.27 28.42
CA GLU A 328 15.71 -6.25 29.44
C GLU A 328 14.60 -5.25 29.09
N GLY A 329 13.53 -5.72 28.42
CA GLY A 329 12.41 -4.89 28.07
C GLY A 329 11.60 -4.47 29.29
N ASN A 330 11.61 -3.19 29.62
CA ASN A 330 10.84 -2.61 30.69
C ASN A 330 9.87 -1.57 30.14
N LEU A 331 8.58 -1.70 30.46
CA LEU A 331 7.55 -0.77 30.01
C LEU A 331 6.39 -0.74 31.01
N ILE A 332 5.96 0.45 31.36
CA ILE A 332 4.67 0.66 32.00
C ILE A 332 3.82 1.49 31.04
N LEU A 333 2.75 0.90 30.50
CA LEU A 333 1.84 1.56 29.58
C LEU A 333 0.58 1.99 30.31
N GLU A 334 0.29 3.27 30.27
CA GLU A 334 -0.91 3.84 30.88
C GLU A 334 -2.17 3.57 30.04
N ALA A 335 -3.32 3.57 30.70
CA ALA A 335 -4.61 3.47 30.05
C ALA A 335 -4.86 4.67 29.13
N GLY A 336 -5.30 4.41 27.90
CA GLY A 336 -5.51 5.44 26.87
C GLY A 336 -4.24 5.88 26.13
N ALA A 337 -3.06 5.35 26.47
CA ALA A 337 -1.83 5.62 25.74
C ALA A 337 -1.88 5.01 24.32
N ARG A 338 -1.18 5.64 23.39
CA ARG A 338 -1.07 5.23 21.99
C ARG A 338 0.39 4.95 21.68
N LEU A 339 0.74 3.67 21.78
CA LEU A 339 2.10 3.18 21.67
C LEU A 339 2.38 2.71 20.24
N ALA A 340 3.28 3.39 19.54
CA ALA A 340 3.85 2.90 18.30
C ALA A 340 5.09 2.06 18.58
N VAL A 341 5.20 0.89 17.97
CA VAL A 341 6.40 0.03 18.00
C VAL A 341 7.07 0.13 16.64
N ILE A 342 8.30 0.64 16.62
CA ILE A 342 9.09 0.88 15.41
C ILE A 342 10.43 0.14 15.44
N GLY A 343 11.12 0.10 14.32
CA GLY A 343 12.42 -0.53 14.13
C GLY A 343 12.55 -1.16 12.75
N GLU A 344 13.73 -1.59 12.42
CA GLU A 344 14.04 -2.26 11.15
C GLU A 344 13.22 -3.54 10.95
N ASN A 345 13.17 -4.02 9.72
CA ASN A 345 12.52 -5.28 9.42
C ASN A 345 13.31 -6.46 10.05
N GLY A 346 12.58 -7.40 10.67
CA GLY A 346 13.17 -8.57 11.30
C GLY A 346 13.66 -8.37 12.73
N VAL A 347 13.67 -7.15 13.31
CA VAL A 347 14.13 -6.91 14.69
C VAL A 347 13.24 -7.49 15.78
N GLY A 348 12.01 -7.96 15.44
CA GLY A 348 11.12 -8.62 16.39
C GLY A 348 9.86 -7.85 16.78
N LYS A 349 9.43 -6.84 16.02
CA LYS A 349 8.18 -6.07 16.25
C LYS A 349 6.96 -6.98 16.38
N THR A 350 6.69 -7.79 15.36
CA THR A 350 5.60 -8.78 15.37
C THR A 350 5.75 -9.81 16.49
N THR A 351 6.99 -10.22 16.80
CA THR A 351 7.26 -11.16 17.90
C THR A 351 6.92 -10.53 19.25
N LEU A 352 7.24 -9.24 19.45
CA LEU A 352 6.82 -8.50 20.65
C LEU A 352 5.29 -8.51 20.76
N LEU A 353 4.55 -8.12 19.70
CA LEU A 353 3.09 -8.12 19.73
C LEU A 353 2.50 -9.52 20.01
N ARG A 354 3.05 -10.58 19.39
CA ARG A 354 2.63 -11.96 19.65
C ARG A 354 2.93 -12.39 21.09
N SER A 355 4.03 -11.90 21.67
CA SER A 355 4.32 -12.16 23.10
C SER A 355 3.31 -11.44 24.01
N LEU A 356 2.94 -10.19 23.67
CA LEU A 356 1.89 -9.45 24.38
C LEU A 356 0.55 -10.20 24.32
N MET A 357 0.28 -10.89 23.21
CA MET A 357 -0.94 -11.71 23.04
C MET A 357 -0.84 -13.11 23.66
N GLY A 358 0.28 -13.46 24.28
CA GLY A 358 0.51 -14.80 24.84
C GLY A 358 0.65 -15.91 23.79
N GLN A 359 0.80 -15.57 22.49
CA GLN A 359 0.96 -16.55 21.40
C GLN A 359 2.37 -17.11 21.34
N VAL A 360 3.34 -16.36 21.83
CA VAL A 360 4.75 -16.76 21.94
C VAL A 360 5.17 -16.53 23.38
N ALA A 361 5.67 -17.57 24.05
CA ALA A 361 6.14 -17.45 25.42
C ALA A 361 7.42 -16.60 25.47
N ALA A 362 7.50 -15.68 26.42
CA ALA A 362 8.71 -14.92 26.69
C ALA A 362 9.85 -15.85 27.16
N LYS A 363 11.10 -15.56 26.79
CA LYS A 363 12.26 -16.30 27.30
C LYS A 363 12.53 -16.02 28.77
N SER A 364 12.32 -14.78 29.20
CA SER A 364 12.43 -14.34 30.59
C SER A 364 11.64 -13.06 30.80
N GLY A 365 11.45 -12.69 32.07
CA GLY A 365 10.69 -11.51 32.48
C GLY A 365 9.21 -11.78 32.68
N GLU A 366 8.50 -10.75 33.10
CA GLU A 366 7.07 -10.82 33.38
C GLU A 366 6.28 -9.85 32.47
N LEU A 367 5.09 -10.30 32.08
CA LEU A 367 4.12 -9.52 31.32
C LEU A 367 2.80 -9.57 32.04
N LYS A 368 2.28 -8.40 32.42
CA LYS A 368 1.01 -8.29 33.14
C LYS A 368 0.08 -7.29 32.47
N TRP A 369 -1.05 -7.77 31.99
CA TRP A 369 -2.17 -6.92 31.59
C TRP A 369 -2.99 -6.50 32.80
N ALA A 370 -3.65 -5.36 32.72
CA ALA A 370 -4.65 -4.96 33.70
C ALA A 370 -5.75 -6.04 33.82
N GLU A 371 -6.27 -6.26 35.03
CA GLU A 371 -7.26 -7.30 35.32
C GLU A 371 -8.51 -7.24 34.40
N ASN A 372 -8.94 -6.02 34.05
CA ASN A 372 -10.10 -5.78 33.18
C ASN A 372 -9.72 -5.51 31.72
N ALA A 373 -8.50 -5.84 31.30
CA ALA A 373 -8.08 -5.66 29.91
C ALA A 373 -8.83 -6.63 29.01
N THR A 374 -9.51 -6.07 27.99
CA THR A 374 -10.11 -6.82 26.89
C THR A 374 -9.37 -6.43 25.62
N ILE A 375 -8.64 -7.39 25.04
CA ILE A 375 -7.71 -7.11 23.94
C ILE A 375 -8.34 -7.49 22.61
N GLY A 376 -8.39 -6.55 21.68
CA GLY A 376 -8.68 -6.78 20.28
C GLY A 376 -7.37 -6.84 19.50
N TYR A 377 -7.10 -7.93 18.79
CA TYR A 377 -5.88 -8.13 18.02
C TYR A 377 -6.11 -8.22 16.52
N CYS A 378 -5.35 -7.45 15.76
CA CYS A 378 -5.26 -7.54 14.30
C CYS A 378 -3.85 -8.02 13.93
N PRO A 379 -3.68 -9.29 13.51
CA PRO A 379 -2.39 -9.83 13.12
C PRO A 379 -1.98 -9.34 11.73
N GLN A 380 -0.68 -9.31 11.45
CA GLN A 380 -0.13 -9.03 10.13
C GLN A 380 -0.52 -10.12 9.12
N ASP A 381 -0.35 -11.39 9.51
CA ASP A 381 -0.80 -12.55 8.69
C ASP A 381 -2.07 -13.13 9.30
N SER A 382 -3.16 -12.97 8.57
CA SER A 382 -4.48 -13.48 8.93
C SER A 382 -4.91 -14.71 8.11
N THR A 383 -4.01 -15.31 7.32
CA THR A 383 -4.32 -16.41 6.40
C THR A 383 -5.07 -17.52 7.09
N LYS A 384 -4.64 -17.90 8.30
CA LYS A 384 -5.29 -18.96 9.09
C LYS A 384 -6.70 -18.61 9.55
N ASP A 385 -6.99 -17.34 9.83
CA ASP A 385 -8.31 -16.88 10.26
C ASP A 385 -9.36 -17.01 9.13
N PHE A 386 -8.91 -17.00 7.88
CA PHE A 386 -9.74 -17.05 6.69
C PHE A 386 -9.67 -18.37 5.90
N ASP A 387 -8.94 -19.36 6.40
CA ASP A 387 -8.90 -20.71 5.81
C ASP A 387 -10.14 -21.52 6.24
N SER A 388 -11.30 -21.05 5.80
CA SER A 388 -12.57 -21.72 6.06
C SER A 388 -13.56 -21.53 4.90
N ASP A 389 -14.54 -22.43 4.80
CA ASP A 389 -15.62 -22.35 3.82
C ASP A 389 -16.84 -21.54 4.30
N LEU A 390 -16.71 -20.85 5.40
CA LEU A 390 -17.78 -20.01 5.94
C LEU A 390 -18.11 -18.86 4.98
N SER A 391 -19.38 -18.45 4.97
CA SER A 391 -19.79 -17.20 4.34
C SER A 391 -19.24 -16.01 5.12
N LEU A 392 -19.15 -14.83 4.48
CA LEU A 392 -18.75 -13.61 5.18
C LEU A 392 -19.66 -13.34 6.38
N PHE A 393 -20.97 -13.58 6.21
CA PHE A 393 -21.93 -13.41 7.28
C PHE A 393 -21.67 -14.37 8.44
N ASP A 394 -21.52 -15.67 8.17
CA ASP A 394 -21.30 -16.68 9.21
C ASP A 394 -19.96 -16.47 9.93
N TRP A 395 -18.92 -16.09 9.18
CA TRP A 395 -17.62 -15.77 9.76
C TRP A 395 -17.70 -14.56 10.71
N MET A 396 -18.40 -13.50 10.30
CA MET A 396 -18.57 -12.32 11.16
C MET A 396 -19.46 -12.61 12.36
N ALA A 397 -20.50 -13.44 12.19
CA ALA A 397 -21.44 -13.81 13.24
C ALA A 397 -20.79 -14.60 14.40
N GLN A 398 -19.66 -15.28 14.17
CA GLN A 398 -18.90 -15.96 15.25
C GLN A 398 -18.42 -14.99 16.35
N TRP A 399 -18.17 -13.73 16.00
CA TRP A 399 -17.64 -12.71 16.90
C TRP A 399 -18.72 -11.88 17.57
N ARG A 400 -19.99 -12.17 17.28
CA ARG A 400 -21.12 -11.44 17.86
C ARG A 400 -21.27 -11.72 19.37
N LYS A 401 -21.63 -10.68 20.12
CA LYS A 401 -22.07 -10.81 21.52
C LYS A 401 -23.56 -11.18 21.57
N PRO A 402 -24.07 -11.71 22.70
CA PRO A 402 -25.51 -12.07 22.84
C PRO A 402 -26.50 -10.93 22.53
N LYS A 403 -26.07 -9.67 22.68
CA LYS A 403 -26.84 -8.46 22.38
C LYS A 403 -26.92 -8.11 20.88
N HIS A 404 -26.16 -8.79 20.03
CA HIS A 404 -26.04 -8.50 18.60
C HIS A 404 -26.95 -9.45 17.79
N ASP A 405 -27.87 -8.88 17.03
CA ASP A 405 -28.74 -9.62 16.12
C ASP A 405 -28.15 -9.74 14.71
N ASP A 406 -28.82 -10.50 13.84
CA ASP A 406 -28.39 -10.70 12.45
C ASP A 406 -28.44 -9.39 11.64
N LEU A 407 -29.38 -8.50 11.96
CA LEU A 407 -29.49 -7.20 11.29
C LEU A 407 -28.27 -6.32 11.56
N MET A 408 -27.77 -6.34 12.80
CA MET A 408 -26.56 -5.63 13.19
C MET A 408 -25.31 -6.18 12.45
N VAL A 409 -25.19 -7.50 12.30
CA VAL A 409 -24.07 -8.12 11.56
C VAL A 409 -24.13 -7.74 10.09
N ARG A 410 -25.32 -7.79 9.45
CA ARG A 410 -25.50 -7.34 8.06
C ARG A 410 -25.22 -5.85 7.88
N GLY A 411 -25.70 -5.02 8.81
CA GLY A 411 -25.41 -3.59 8.84
C GLY A 411 -23.92 -3.29 8.99
N LEU A 412 -23.20 -4.09 9.78
CA LEU A 412 -21.75 -3.97 9.93
C LEU A 412 -21.03 -4.32 8.61
N LEU A 413 -21.40 -5.42 7.93
CA LEU A 413 -20.85 -5.76 6.63
C LEU A 413 -21.08 -4.65 5.60
N GLY A 414 -22.28 -4.05 5.57
CA GLY A 414 -22.56 -2.88 4.73
C GLY A 414 -21.67 -1.67 5.03
N ARG A 415 -21.41 -1.38 6.31
CA ARG A 415 -20.46 -0.33 6.73
C ARG A 415 -19.02 -0.61 6.30
N LEU A 416 -18.66 -1.88 6.16
CA LEU A 416 -17.37 -2.35 5.67
C LEU A 416 -17.33 -2.46 4.14
N LEU A 417 -18.35 -1.93 3.43
CA LEU A 417 -18.46 -1.92 1.97
C LEU A 417 -18.68 -3.30 1.34
N PHE A 418 -19.27 -4.23 2.05
CA PHE A 418 -19.75 -5.48 1.48
C PHE A 418 -21.21 -5.34 1.06
N THR A 419 -21.52 -5.82 -0.14
CA THR A 419 -22.90 -5.85 -0.67
C THR A 419 -23.69 -6.99 -0.04
N ALA A 420 -25.00 -6.99 -0.28
CA ALA A 420 -25.86 -8.09 0.18
C ALA A 420 -25.45 -9.45 -0.44
N ASP A 421 -25.01 -9.42 -1.70
CA ASP A 421 -24.54 -10.61 -2.42
C ASP A 421 -23.21 -11.13 -1.87
N ASP A 422 -22.30 -10.21 -1.48
CA ASP A 422 -21.03 -10.58 -0.85
C ASP A 422 -21.23 -11.32 0.47
N ALA A 423 -22.32 -11.09 1.19
CA ALA A 423 -22.58 -11.75 2.47
C ALA A 423 -22.54 -13.30 2.37
N ASN A 424 -22.85 -13.86 1.19
CA ASN A 424 -22.81 -15.30 0.91
C ASN A 424 -21.48 -15.79 0.31
N LYS A 425 -20.55 -14.87 -0.03
CA LYS A 425 -19.21 -15.18 -0.54
C LYS A 425 -18.40 -15.90 0.54
N LYS A 426 -17.61 -16.90 0.15
CA LYS A 426 -16.71 -17.61 1.08
C LYS A 426 -15.53 -16.72 1.47
N VAL A 427 -15.17 -16.70 2.75
CA VAL A 427 -14.07 -15.86 3.26
C VAL A 427 -12.71 -16.18 2.65
N ARG A 428 -12.46 -17.42 2.27
CA ARG A 428 -11.18 -17.84 1.66
C ARG A 428 -10.89 -17.17 0.29
N VAL A 429 -11.94 -16.75 -0.45
CA VAL A 429 -11.79 -16.11 -1.76
C VAL A 429 -11.74 -14.58 -1.68
N CYS A 430 -11.72 -14.03 -0.46
CA CYS A 430 -11.58 -12.59 -0.24
C CYS A 430 -10.17 -12.11 -0.58
N SER A 431 -10.10 -10.92 -1.17
CA SER A 431 -8.84 -10.19 -1.37
C SER A 431 -8.21 -9.77 -0.03
N GLY A 432 -6.93 -9.40 -0.02
CA GLY A 432 -6.24 -8.92 1.18
C GLY A 432 -6.95 -7.73 1.84
N GLY A 433 -7.36 -6.74 1.06
CA GLY A 433 -8.10 -5.59 1.58
C GLY A 433 -9.49 -5.95 2.13
N GLU A 434 -10.21 -6.91 1.51
CA GLU A 434 -11.48 -7.44 2.04
C GLU A 434 -11.27 -8.15 3.37
N LYS A 435 -10.23 -8.99 3.49
CA LYS A 435 -9.87 -9.68 4.74
C LYS A 435 -9.57 -8.68 5.86
N ASN A 436 -8.80 -7.63 5.58
CA ASN A 436 -8.50 -6.59 6.58
C ASN A 436 -9.76 -5.85 7.02
N ARG A 437 -10.68 -5.50 6.10
CA ARG A 437 -11.96 -4.92 6.48
C ARG A 437 -12.80 -5.84 7.39
N LEU A 438 -12.79 -7.16 7.13
CA LEU A 438 -13.45 -8.14 8.02
C LEU A 438 -12.79 -8.20 9.40
N LEU A 439 -11.44 -8.14 9.49
CA LEU A 439 -10.75 -8.06 10.78
C LEU A 439 -11.14 -6.80 11.55
N PHE A 440 -11.27 -5.65 10.89
CA PHE A 440 -11.77 -4.45 11.56
C PHE A 440 -13.22 -4.63 12.04
N GLY A 441 -14.06 -5.32 11.28
CA GLY A 441 -15.40 -5.70 11.72
C GLY A 441 -15.39 -6.57 12.99
N LYS A 442 -14.50 -7.56 13.06
CA LYS A 442 -14.25 -8.37 14.26
C LYS A 442 -13.85 -7.49 15.45
N LEU A 443 -12.92 -6.55 15.24
CA LEU A 443 -12.52 -5.59 16.28
C LEU A 443 -13.68 -4.68 16.73
N MET A 444 -14.51 -4.22 15.78
CA MET A 444 -15.70 -3.40 16.12
C MET A 444 -16.73 -4.15 16.96
N LEU A 445 -16.86 -5.47 16.79
CA LEU A 445 -17.77 -6.32 17.59
C LEU A 445 -17.20 -6.65 18.98
N SER A 446 -15.88 -6.59 19.14
CA SER A 446 -15.22 -6.99 20.39
C SER A 446 -15.48 -6.01 21.54
N ASP A 447 -15.76 -4.73 21.25
CA ASP A 447 -15.81 -3.62 22.22
C ASP A 447 -14.60 -3.63 23.17
N ALA A 448 -13.40 -3.93 22.63
CA ALA A 448 -12.16 -4.05 23.37
C ALA A 448 -11.70 -2.70 23.93
N ASN A 449 -11.02 -2.70 25.09
CA ASN A 449 -10.43 -1.49 25.67
C ASN A 449 -8.93 -1.36 25.43
N VAL A 450 -8.32 -2.40 24.82
CA VAL A 450 -6.98 -2.38 24.25
C VAL A 450 -7.04 -2.90 22.83
N LEU A 451 -6.51 -2.15 21.87
CA LEU A 451 -6.31 -2.61 20.50
C LEU A 451 -4.82 -2.83 20.24
N VAL A 452 -4.50 -4.00 19.74
CA VAL A 452 -3.14 -4.37 19.30
C VAL A 452 -3.19 -4.62 17.80
N LEU A 453 -2.49 -3.81 17.02
CA LEU A 453 -2.54 -3.83 15.55
C LEU A 453 -1.14 -4.05 14.98
N ASP A 454 -0.98 -5.08 14.14
CA ASP A 454 0.28 -5.41 13.48
C ASP A 454 0.15 -5.12 11.98
N GLU A 455 0.78 -4.04 11.51
CA GLU A 455 0.74 -3.53 10.13
C GLU A 455 -0.70 -3.42 9.56
N PRO A 456 -1.61 -2.71 10.22
CA PRO A 456 -3.02 -2.68 9.83
C PRO A 456 -3.28 -1.94 8.52
N THR A 457 -2.32 -1.15 8.04
CA THR A 457 -2.42 -0.36 6.81
C THR A 457 -2.07 -1.17 5.56
N ASN A 458 -1.43 -2.33 5.69
CA ASN A 458 -1.03 -3.18 4.57
C ASN A 458 -2.25 -3.64 3.75
N HIS A 459 -2.14 -3.62 2.43
CA HIS A 459 -3.19 -4.00 1.46
C HIS A 459 -4.48 -3.17 1.51
N LEU A 460 -4.49 -2.07 2.25
CA LEU A 460 -5.60 -1.11 2.24
C LEU A 460 -5.38 -0.06 1.16
N ASP A 461 -6.48 0.45 0.59
CA ASP A 461 -6.44 1.68 -0.19
C ASP A 461 -6.38 2.91 0.71
N MET A 462 -6.04 4.05 0.12
CA MET A 462 -5.86 5.31 0.87
C MET A 462 -7.13 5.71 1.64
N GLU A 463 -8.29 5.43 1.09
CA GLU A 463 -9.59 5.73 1.69
C GLU A 463 -9.85 4.87 2.95
N ALA A 464 -9.48 3.59 2.89
CA ALA A 464 -9.58 2.70 4.05
C ALA A 464 -8.54 3.04 5.14
N ILE A 465 -7.30 3.42 4.75
CA ILE A 465 -6.27 3.91 5.69
C ILE A 465 -6.77 5.17 6.40
N GLU A 466 -7.33 6.11 5.68
CA GLU A 466 -7.88 7.36 6.25
C GLU A 466 -9.04 7.06 7.21
N ALA A 467 -9.97 6.16 6.81
CA ALA A 467 -11.08 5.75 7.67
C ALA A 467 -10.59 5.08 8.96
N LEU A 468 -9.58 4.22 8.86
CA LEU A 468 -8.96 3.56 10.00
C LEU A 468 -8.30 4.58 10.93
N ASN A 469 -7.54 5.50 10.37
CA ASN A 469 -6.87 6.57 11.12
C ASN A 469 -7.89 7.42 11.89
N GLN A 470 -8.95 7.89 11.23
CA GLN A 470 -10.02 8.67 11.86
C GLN A 470 -10.75 7.88 12.96
N ALA A 471 -10.99 6.58 12.75
CA ALA A 471 -11.64 5.74 13.73
C ALA A 471 -10.76 5.54 14.97
N LEU A 472 -9.45 5.30 14.79
CA LEU A 472 -8.49 5.14 15.87
C LEU A 472 -8.21 6.46 16.59
N THR A 473 -8.22 7.59 15.91
CA THR A 473 -8.12 8.93 16.53
C THR A 473 -9.26 9.18 17.51
N LYS A 474 -10.48 8.72 17.20
CA LYS A 474 -11.66 8.82 18.04
C LYS A 474 -11.77 7.74 19.12
N TYR A 475 -10.97 6.70 19.02
CA TYR A 475 -10.98 5.60 20.00
C TYR A 475 -10.34 6.06 21.32
N GLU A 476 -11.07 5.87 22.42
CA GLU A 476 -10.66 6.32 23.77
C GLU A 476 -9.88 5.27 24.56
N GLY A 477 -9.74 4.04 24.04
CA GLY A 477 -8.98 2.95 24.69
C GLY A 477 -7.48 3.04 24.43
N THR A 478 -6.74 2.06 24.96
CA THR A 478 -5.30 1.94 24.77
C THR A 478 -5.02 1.34 23.38
N LEU A 479 -4.04 1.89 22.68
CA LEU A 479 -3.62 1.44 21.36
C LEU A 479 -2.15 1.05 21.38
N ILE A 480 -1.83 -0.14 20.88
CA ILE A 480 -0.46 -0.61 20.62
C ILE A 480 -0.43 -1.01 19.15
N PHE A 481 0.49 -0.45 18.37
CA PHE A 481 0.50 -0.75 16.94
C PHE A 481 1.90 -0.72 16.34
N VAL A 482 2.09 -1.52 15.33
CA VAL A 482 3.20 -1.49 14.39
C VAL A 482 2.68 -0.96 13.07
N SER A 483 3.33 0.03 12.48
CA SER A 483 3.07 0.44 11.10
C SER A 483 4.32 1.06 10.48
N HIS A 484 4.48 0.86 9.18
CA HIS A 484 5.49 1.50 8.36
C HIS A 484 4.98 2.78 7.68
N ASP A 485 3.68 3.05 7.77
CA ASP A 485 3.07 4.29 7.29
C ASP A 485 3.40 5.45 8.26
N ARG A 486 4.28 6.33 7.80
CA ARG A 486 4.76 7.46 8.60
C ARG A 486 3.63 8.40 9.03
N GLU A 487 2.70 8.70 8.13
CA GLU A 487 1.58 9.61 8.43
C GLU A 487 0.64 8.98 9.48
N PHE A 488 0.38 7.67 9.35
CA PHE A 488 -0.41 6.91 10.30
C PHE A 488 0.23 6.90 11.69
N VAL A 489 1.56 6.69 11.78
CA VAL A 489 2.28 6.73 13.06
C VAL A 489 2.28 8.13 13.64
N SER A 490 2.61 9.18 12.86
CA SER A 490 2.66 10.57 13.33
C SER A 490 1.31 11.08 13.85
N SER A 491 0.22 10.67 13.21
CA SER A 491 -1.14 11.11 13.59
C SER A 491 -1.67 10.46 14.86
N LEU A 492 -1.19 9.26 15.23
CA LEU A 492 -1.74 8.48 16.32
C LEU A 492 -0.82 8.37 17.53
N ALA A 493 0.49 8.23 17.33
CA ALA A 493 1.42 7.90 18.39
C ALA A 493 1.58 9.05 19.42
N THR A 494 1.42 8.73 20.69
CA THR A 494 1.77 9.61 21.82
C THR A 494 2.99 9.09 22.57
N ARG A 495 3.45 7.88 22.25
CA ARG A 495 4.62 7.22 22.81
C ARG A 495 5.20 6.28 21.77
N VAL A 496 6.51 6.19 21.69
CA VAL A 496 7.23 5.37 20.72
C VAL A 496 8.16 4.39 21.44
N ILE A 497 8.13 3.12 21.04
CA ILE A 497 9.16 2.15 21.38
C ILE A 497 9.92 1.81 20.11
N GLU A 498 11.22 2.03 20.12
CA GLU A 498 12.13 1.54 19.08
C GLU A 498 12.81 0.24 19.54
N ILE A 499 12.77 -0.79 18.69
CA ILE A 499 13.58 -1.99 18.86
C ILE A 499 14.87 -1.79 18.05
N LYS A 500 15.97 -1.55 18.75
CA LYS A 500 17.29 -1.29 18.14
C LYS A 500 18.40 -1.90 18.98
N ASP A 501 19.40 -2.47 18.32
CA ASP A 501 20.57 -3.09 18.99
C ASP A 501 20.18 -4.06 20.11
N ARG A 502 19.10 -4.83 19.91
CA ARG A 502 18.53 -5.80 20.87
C ARG A 502 18.02 -5.16 22.17
N LYS A 503 17.68 -3.89 22.15
CA LYS A 503 17.10 -3.15 23.28
C LYS A 503 15.74 -2.57 22.90
N LEU A 504 14.91 -2.37 23.91
CA LEU A 504 13.68 -1.57 23.77
C LEU A 504 14.00 -0.14 24.23
N ILE A 505 14.02 0.79 23.31
CA ILE A 505 14.22 2.21 23.59
C ILE A 505 12.85 2.86 23.70
N ASP A 506 12.52 3.36 24.86
CA ASP A 506 11.23 3.98 25.17
C ASP A 506 11.34 5.50 25.09
N PHE A 507 10.56 6.10 24.21
CA PHE A 507 10.48 7.54 24.02
C PHE A 507 9.07 8.03 24.35
N GLN A 508 8.98 8.89 25.36
CA GLN A 508 7.73 9.52 25.78
C GLN A 508 7.51 10.81 24.98
N GLY A 509 6.76 10.73 23.90
CA GLY A 509 6.47 11.83 23.01
C GLY A 509 5.86 11.34 21.71
N THR A 510 5.54 12.28 20.83
CA THR A 510 5.04 12.00 19.49
C THR A 510 6.14 11.45 18.58
N PHE A 511 5.74 10.83 17.47
CA PHE A 511 6.70 10.31 16.50
C PHE A 511 7.56 11.40 15.85
N ASP A 512 7.02 12.59 15.63
CA ASP A 512 7.77 13.70 15.06
C ASP A 512 8.82 14.26 16.04
N GLU A 513 8.51 14.29 17.34
CA GLU A 513 9.48 14.62 18.39
C GLU A 513 10.59 13.58 18.49
N TYR A 514 10.25 12.30 18.34
CA TYR A 514 11.23 11.21 18.29
C TYR A 514 12.18 11.38 17.10
N LEU A 515 11.68 11.65 15.89
CA LEU A 515 12.51 11.89 14.71
C LEU A 515 13.39 13.13 14.86
N ALA A 516 12.87 14.20 15.44
CA ALA A 516 13.63 15.40 15.73
C ALA A 516 14.78 15.14 16.73
N ALA A 517 14.54 14.30 17.73
CA ALA A 517 15.58 13.90 18.70
C ALA A 517 16.70 13.06 18.07
N GLN A 518 16.39 12.22 17.07
CA GLN A 518 17.42 11.46 16.36
C GLN A 518 18.29 12.30 15.41
N THR A 519 17.76 13.40 14.88
CA THR A 519 18.50 14.29 13.96
C THR A 519 19.42 15.26 14.67
N LEU A 520 19.28 15.44 15.98
CA LEU A 520 20.21 16.25 16.78
C LEU A 520 21.49 15.40 16.99
N PRO A 521 22.69 15.87 16.54
CA PRO A 521 23.92 15.17 16.85
C PRO A 521 24.05 15.07 18.37
N ASP A 522 24.44 13.87 18.86
CA ASP A 522 24.79 13.66 20.27
C ASP A 522 25.62 14.83 20.75
N LYS A 523 25.00 15.76 21.46
CA LYS A 523 25.77 16.70 22.27
C LYS A 523 26.30 15.88 23.44
N ALA A 524 27.53 15.46 23.22
CA ALA A 524 28.47 14.91 24.17
C ALA A 524 28.03 14.98 25.64
N ALA A 525 27.90 13.80 26.26
CA ALA A 525 28.13 13.68 27.68
C ALA A 525 29.64 13.74 27.96
#